data_735bd3601145bfcaa1f45b6c872ea039
#
_entry.id   735bd3601145bfcaa1f45b6c872ea039
#
_cell.length_a   1.000
_cell.length_b   1.000
_cell.length_c   1.000
_cell.angle_alpha   90.00
_cell.angle_beta   90.00
_cell.angle_gamma   90.00
#
_symmetry.space_group_name_H-M   'P 1'
#
loop_
_entity.id
_entity.type
_entity.pdbx_description
1 polymer ?
#
loop_
_entity_poly.entity_id
_entity_poly.type
_entity_poly.pdbx_seq_one_letter_code
_entity_poly.pdbx_strand_id
1 'polypeptide(L)'
;CKVEEPALKDFIATVNYDKFYYAPRAKDIADYLDTKVASGDENARVFKVTLSNAKASNKMVLVTDELPASTNAKVVILTEGTTGSVAGATVIETHKSSWAVAQALSDLAPVLREDDSEQVNYIKENAAKDFDKKSLETLSQFAVSDTPLMSPAAFRYKLTELARAAHKKIALPEGDEPRTVCAAAKVAEQNIAVPVLFGNKDKILAVAKEQGVTLGDNVEFVDPDAVRQNYVDRLVELRKAKGMTPEAALEMLKDNVALATMMIERNELDGLVSGAVHTTANTIRPPLQIIKTAPGAKLVSAIFFMLMPEQVYVYGDCALNINPDAEQLSEIAIQSADTAKAFGIDPKVAMVTYSTMNSGKGADVDLMKAATELVRQKRPDIAVDGPLQYDAAVMPNVAAQKAPNSPVAGKATVFIFPSLSTGNTVYKAVQRSAGLVSIGPMLQGMKKPVNDLSRGALVDDIIYTIAVTAIQAAQIK
;
A
#
# COMPACT_ATOMS: atom_id res chain seq x y z
N CYS A 1 1.98 28.46 10.25
CA CYS A 1 0.56 28.57 10.60
C CYS A 1 0.44 29.07 12.03
N LYS A 2 -0.16 30.23 12.26
CA LYS A 2 -0.69 30.56 13.58
C LYS A 2 -1.98 29.74 13.69
N VAL A 3 -1.95 28.65 14.41
CA VAL A 3 -3.16 27.97 14.85
C VAL A 3 -3.58 28.66 16.13
N GLU A 4 -4.53 29.57 16.05
CA GLU A 4 -5.21 30.14 17.22
C GLU A 4 -6.35 29.21 17.61
N GLU A 5 -6.03 28.08 18.21
CA GLU A 5 -7.03 27.25 18.88
C GLU A 5 -6.81 27.25 20.39
N PRO A 6 -7.87 27.56 21.18
CA PRO A 6 -7.79 27.61 22.64
C PRO A 6 -7.49 26.26 23.32
N ALA A 7 -7.49 25.15 22.57
CA ALA A 7 -7.33 23.79 23.07
C ALA A 7 -5.87 23.33 23.17
N LEU A 8 -4.91 24.06 22.66
CA LEU A 8 -3.48 23.66 22.73
C LEU A 8 -2.79 24.32 23.93
N LYS A 9 -3.27 24.03 25.13
CA LYS A 9 -2.66 24.54 26.38
C LYS A 9 -1.35 23.84 26.76
N ASP A 10 -1.03 22.71 26.12
CA ASP A 10 0.10 21.85 26.50
C ASP A 10 1.13 21.73 25.38
N PHE A 11 1.62 22.88 24.85
CA PHE A 11 2.77 22.86 23.95
C PHE A 11 4.03 22.41 24.69
N ILE A 12 4.66 21.35 24.17
CA ILE A 12 5.93 20.85 24.66
C ILE A 12 7.09 21.63 24.04
N ALA A 13 6.99 21.95 22.76
CA ALA A 13 7.96 22.77 22.04
C ALA A 13 7.31 23.42 20.82
N THR A 14 7.89 24.53 20.35
CA THR A 14 7.55 25.18 19.08
C THR A 14 8.71 25.00 18.12
N VAL A 15 8.50 24.24 17.05
CA VAL A 15 9.51 24.07 16.00
C VAL A 15 9.43 25.25 15.06
N ASN A 16 10.54 25.97 14.92
CA ASN A 16 10.64 27.10 14.00
C ASN A 16 10.66 26.62 12.55
N TYR A 17 9.72 27.14 11.77
CA TYR A 17 9.59 26.82 10.36
C TYR A 17 10.12 27.95 9.49
N ASP A 18 11.27 27.77 8.87
CA ASP A 18 11.78 28.71 7.84
C ASP A 18 11.34 28.22 6.45
N LYS A 19 10.47 28.99 5.83
CA LYS A 19 9.93 28.69 4.50
C LYS A 19 10.99 28.48 3.43
N PHE A 20 12.17 29.10 3.60
CA PHE A 20 13.25 28.97 2.62
C PHE A 20 13.72 27.50 2.49
N TYR A 21 14.01 26.85 3.61
CA TYR A 21 14.54 25.47 3.59
C TYR A 21 13.51 24.40 3.21
N TYR A 22 12.24 24.72 3.30
CA TYR A 22 11.16 23.80 2.90
C TYR A 22 10.61 24.08 1.50
N ALA A 23 11.10 25.12 0.84
CA ALA A 23 10.71 25.42 -0.54
C ALA A 23 11.35 24.39 -1.51
N PRO A 24 10.59 23.90 -2.52
CA PRO A 24 11.13 22.95 -3.49
C PRO A 24 12.26 23.61 -4.31
N ARG A 25 13.29 22.79 -4.61
CA ARG A 25 14.35 23.16 -5.53
C ARG A 25 13.90 22.93 -6.97
N ALA A 26 14.57 23.55 -7.93
CA ALA A 26 14.30 23.35 -9.34
C ALA A 26 14.36 21.86 -9.75
N LYS A 27 15.34 21.11 -9.23
CA LYS A 27 15.42 19.65 -9.49
C LYS A 27 14.24 18.89 -8.90
N ASP A 28 13.75 19.25 -7.71
CA ASP A 28 12.59 18.60 -7.10
C ASP A 28 11.32 18.82 -7.94
N ILE A 29 11.20 20.01 -8.53
CA ILE A 29 10.12 20.35 -9.46
C ILE A 29 10.27 19.55 -10.77
N ALA A 30 11.47 19.47 -11.31
CA ALA A 30 11.74 18.72 -12.53
C ALA A 30 11.41 17.24 -12.35
N ASP A 31 11.85 16.62 -11.25
CA ASP A 31 11.54 15.24 -10.89
C ASP A 31 10.02 15.02 -10.74
N TYR A 32 9.33 15.94 -10.06
CA TYR A 32 7.87 15.87 -9.90
C TYR A 32 7.10 15.96 -11.22
N LEU A 33 7.66 16.70 -12.19
CA LEU A 33 7.11 16.83 -13.53
C LEU A 33 7.58 15.73 -14.50
N ASP A 34 8.39 14.79 -14.02
CA ASP A 34 8.98 13.71 -14.82
C ASP A 34 9.87 14.23 -15.96
N THR A 35 10.75 15.17 -15.64
CA THR A 35 11.68 15.82 -16.56
C THR A 35 12.99 16.18 -15.86
N LYS A 36 13.85 16.95 -16.51
CA LYS A 36 15.17 17.39 -15.98
C LYS A 36 15.32 18.91 -16.06
N VAL A 37 16.21 19.45 -15.22
CA VAL A 37 16.67 20.82 -15.34
C VAL A 37 17.51 20.93 -16.61
N ALA A 38 17.08 21.78 -17.55
CA ALA A 38 17.76 21.96 -18.83
C ALA A 38 18.99 22.89 -18.71
N SER A 39 18.92 23.93 -17.86
CA SER A 39 20.03 24.85 -17.61
C SER A 39 19.87 25.60 -16.29
N GLY A 40 20.97 26.07 -15.70
CA GLY A 40 20.99 26.93 -14.52
C GLY A 40 21.28 26.18 -13.22
N ASP A 41 20.85 26.74 -12.08
CA ASP A 41 21.07 26.20 -10.74
C ASP A 41 19.94 25.24 -10.35
N GLU A 42 20.22 23.95 -10.33
CA GLU A 42 19.25 22.90 -9.97
C GLU A 42 18.77 22.99 -8.51
N ASN A 43 19.53 23.64 -7.64
CA ASN A 43 19.17 23.87 -6.24
C ASN A 43 18.42 25.18 -6.00
N ALA A 44 18.09 25.94 -7.06
CA ALA A 44 17.32 27.17 -6.96
C ALA A 44 15.94 26.91 -6.32
N ARG A 45 15.66 27.54 -5.17
CA ARG A 45 14.40 27.37 -4.42
C ARG A 45 13.37 28.42 -4.82
N VAL A 46 12.12 27.99 -4.93
CA VAL A 46 10.98 28.83 -5.30
C VAL A 46 9.78 28.55 -4.40
N PHE A 47 8.95 29.61 -4.22
CA PHE A 47 7.85 29.59 -3.24
C PHE A 47 6.47 29.72 -3.87
N LYS A 48 6.40 30.22 -5.09
CA LYS A 48 5.12 30.54 -5.76
C LYS A 48 5.22 30.29 -7.26
N VAL A 49 4.10 29.98 -7.85
CA VAL A 49 3.93 29.82 -9.29
C VAL A 49 3.30 31.08 -9.88
N THR A 50 3.73 31.48 -11.06
CA THR A 50 3.07 32.55 -11.86
C THR A 50 3.02 32.12 -13.34
N LEU A 51 1.92 32.47 -14.00
CA LEU A 51 1.75 32.36 -15.46
C LEU A 51 2.00 33.70 -16.16
N SER A 52 2.37 34.75 -15.42
CA SER A 52 2.58 36.08 -15.96
C SER A 52 4.01 36.54 -15.69
N ASN A 53 4.80 36.76 -16.74
CA ASN A 53 6.16 37.27 -16.63
C ASN A 53 6.21 38.66 -15.99
N ALA A 54 5.21 39.52 -16.24
CA ALA A 54 5.10 40.83 -15.62
C ALA A 54 4.96 40.81 -14.09
N LYS A 55 4.48 39.67 -13.52
CA LYS A 55 4.32 39.46 -12.08
C LYS A 55 5.45 38.62 -11.49
N ALA A 56 6.41 38.19 -12.29
CA ALA A 56 7.50 37.33 -11.87
C ALA A 56 8.45 38.04 -10.89
N SER A 57 8.97 37.30 -9.94
CA SER A 57 9.99 37.74 -8.99
C SER A 57 11.00 36.60 -8.70
N ASN A 58 12.12 36.94 -8.07
CA ASN A 58 13.19 35.99 -7.72
C ASN A 58 12.79 34.91 -6.69
N LYS A 59 11.52 34.89 -6.27
CA LYS A 59 10.94 33.86 -5.37
C LYS A 59 9.92 32.97 -6.09
N MET A 60 9.78 33.16 -7.40
CA MET A 60 8.73 32.49 -8.17
C MET A 60 9.29 31.61 -9.27
N VAL A 61 8.50 30.61 -9.65
CA VAL A 61 8.62 29.90 -10.90
C VAL A 61 7.63 30.50 -11.91
N LEU A 62 8.12 30.88 -13.09
CA LEU A 62 7.31 31.27 -14.23
C LEU A 62 7.03 30.02 -15.08
N VAL A 63 5.76 29.75 -15.34
CA VAL A 63 5.33 28.69 -16.25
C VAL A 63 4.79 29.34 -17.52
N THR A 64 5.37 29.02 -18.67
CA THR A 64 5.04 29.66 -19.95
C THR A 64 5.34 28.75 -21.13
N ASP A 65 4.57 28.87 -22.18
CA ASP A 65 4.75 28.22 -23.50
C ASP A 65 5.56 29.09 -24.49
N GLU A 66 5.96 30.29 -24.06
CA GLU A 66 6.80 31.21 -24.86
C GLU A 66 8.16 31.37 -24.17
N LEU A 67 9.25 31.42 -24.96
CA LEU A 67 10.59 31.71 -24.43
C LEU A 67 10.70 33.23 -24.11
N PRO A 68 10.77 33.61 -22.83
CA PRO A 68 10.87 35.04 -22.48
C PRO A 68 12.28 35.57 -22.80
N ALA A 69 12.34 36.76 -23.40
CA ALA A 69 13.61 37.44 -23.66
C ALA A 69 14.35 37.81 -22.34
N SER A 70 13.59 38.10 -21.27
CA SER A 70 14.10 38.30 -19.91
C SER A 70 13.01 38.04 -18.88
N THR A 71 13.41 37.71 -17.64
CA THR A 71 12.48 37.52 -16.52
C THR A 71 13.10 37.87 -15.19
N ASN A 72 12.26 38.20 -14.20
CA ASN A 72 12.64 38.29 -12.80
C ASN A 72 12.39 36.97 -12.04
N ALA A 73 11.83 35.95 -12.69
CA ALA A 73 11.64 34.63 -12.08
C ALA A 73 12.99 33.93 -11.85
N LYS A 74 13.13 33.24 -10.73
CA LYS A 74 14.34 32.45 -10.44
C LYS A 74 14.36 31.12 -11.24
N VAL A 75 13.19 30.55 -11.48
CA VAL A 75 12.99 29.32 -12.27
C VAL A 75 11.96 29.59 -13.36
N VAL A 76 12.21 29.12 -14.58
CA VAL A 76 11.29 29.16 -15.71
C VAL A 76 11.00 27.74 -16.14
N ILE A 77 9.73 27.40 -16.29
CA ILE A 77 9.30 26.15 -16.89
C ILE A 77 8.75 26.43 -18.27
N LEU A 78 9.47 25.99 -19.29
CA LEU A 78 9.04 26.05 -20.67
C LEU A 78 8.16 24.85 -20.98
N THR A 79 6.96 25.09 -21.42
CA THR A 79 5.90 24.09 -21.64
C THR A 79 5.63 23.84 -23.11
N GLU A 80 4.81 22.83 -23.43
CA GLU A 80 4.36 22.49 -24.79
C GLU A 80 5.51 22.23 -25.80
N GLY A 81 6.68 21.77 -25.29
CA GLY A 81 7.84 21.48 -26.10
C GLY A 81 8.69 22.69 -26.46
N THR A 82 8.40 23.86 -25.91
CA THR A 82 9.27 25.05 -26.02
C THR A 82 10.59 24.78 -25.33
N THR A 83 11.70 25.12 -25.97
CA THR A 83 13.06 24.93 -25.48
C THR A 83 13.87 26.23 -25.54
N GLY A 84 14.88 26.34 -24.68
CA GLY A 84 15.78 27.48 -24.71
C GLY A 84 16.41 27.80 -23.38
N SER A 85 17.19 28.89 -23.30
CA SER A 85 17.79 29.37 -22.07
C SER A 85 17.35 30.82 -21.79
N VAL A 86 17.21 31.13 -20.52
CA VAL A 86 16.84 32.49 -20.05
C VAL A 86 17.94 33.00 -19.14
N ALA A 87 18.51 34.13 -19.48
CA ALA A 87 19.62 34.71 -18.71
C ALA A 87 19.24 34.93 -17.24
N GLY A 88 20.02 34.40 -16.32
CA GLY A 88 19.83 34.57 -14.87
C GLY A 88 18.73 33.69 -14.25
N ALA A 89 18.08 32.82 -15.00
CA ALA A 89 17.07 31.90 -14.51
C ALA A 89 17.49 30.43 -14.73
N THR A 90 16.98 29.56 -13.87
CA THR A 90 17.06 28.11 -14.09
C THR A 90 15.89 27.67 -14.97
N VAL A 91 16.17 26.85 -15.99
CA VAL A 91 15.17 26.45 -16.99
C VAL A 91 14.88 24.96 -16.86
N ILE A 92 13.59 24.64 -16.83
CA ILE A 92 13.04 23.29 -16.91
C ILE A 92 12.19 23.22 -18.17
N GLU A 93 12.31 22.16 -18.97
CA GLU A 93 11.57 21.97 -20.22
C GLU A 93 10.61 20.79 -20.09
N THR A 94 9.38 20.93 -20.62
CA THR A 94 8.38 19.85 -20.60
C THR A 94 7.42 19.95 -21.77
N HIS A 95 6.85 18.82 -22.18
CA HIS A 95 5.77 18.77 -23.17
C HIS A 95 4.37 18.98 -22.58
N LYS A 96 4.25 19.03 -21.23
CA LYS A 96 2.97 19.30 -20.56
C LYS A 96 2.51 20.74 -20.84
N SER A 97 1.19 20.96 -20.82
CA SER A 97 0.65 22.32 -20.99
C SER A 97 0.92 23.20 -19.77
N SER A 98 0.99 24.51 -19.96
CA SER A 98 1.20 25.49 -18.89
C SER A 98 0.17 25.37 -17.77
N TRP A 99 -1.09 25.07 -18.11
CA TRP A 99 -2.14 24.84 -17.11
C TRP A 99 -1.91 23.56 -16.28
N ALA A 100 -1.59 22.45 -16.93
CA ALA A 100 -1.31 21.18 -16.25
C ALA A 100 -0.10 21.29 -15.30
N VAL A 101 0.95 21.99 -15.73
CA VAL A 101 2.13 22.27 -14.87
C VAL A 101 1.75 23.15 -13.69
N ALA A 102 1.02 24.24 -13.92
CA ALA A 102 0.63 25.15 -12.83
C ALA A 102 -0.27 24.45 -11.80
N GLN A 103 -1.19 23.61 -12.25
CA GLN A 103 -2.05 22.80 -11.37
C GLN A 103 -1.22 21.78 -10.58
N ALA A 104 -0.34 21.04 -11.24
CA ALA A 104 0.55 20.08 -10.55
C ALA A 104 1.39 20.75 -9.47
N LEU A 105 1.95 21.94 -9.76
CA LEU A 105 2.76 22.68 -8.79
C LEU A 105 1.95 23.30 -7.63
N SER A 106 0.64 23.50 -7.80
CA SER A 106 -0.22 23.94 -6.69
C SER A 106 -0.40 22.87 -5.63
N ASP A 107 -0.28 21.59 -6.03
CA ASP A 107 -0.41 20.42 -5.16
C ASP A 107 0.94 19.93 -4.61
N LEU A 108 2.05 20.55 -5.04
CA LEU A 108 3.39 20.20 -4.58
C LEU A 108 3.59 20.60 -3.12
N ALA A 109 3.47 19.61 -2.24
CA ALA A 109 3.69 19.81 -0.81
C ALA A 109 5.20 19.96 -0.50
N PRO A 110 5.56 20.75 0.53
CA PRO A 110 6.91 20.73 1.07
C PRO A 110 7.26 19.34 1.56
N VAL A 111 8.34 18.76 1.05
CA VAL A 111 8.79 17.41 1.41
C VAL A 111 10.20 17.48 1.96
N LEU A 112 10.45 16.73 3.04
CA LEU A 112 11.80 16.49 3.53
C LEU A 112 12.54 15.60 2.54
N ARG A 113 13.70 16.05 2.06
CA ARG A 113 14.50 15.33 1.09
C ARG A 113 15.87 14.99 1.66
N GLU A 114 16.21 13.72 1.66
CA GLU A 114 17.49 13.23 2.21
C GLU A 114 18.72 13.77 1.46
N ASP A 115 18.57 14.01 0.16
CA ASP A 115 19.60 14.58 -0.72
C ASP A 115 19.72 16.11 -0.64
N ASP A 116 18.86 16.78 0.13
CA ASP A 116 18.91 18.22 0.38
C ASP A 116 19.76 18.53 1.61
N SER A 117 21.08 18.54 1.44
CA SER A 117 22.01 18.74 2.55
C SER A 117 21.79 20.09 3.28
N GLU A 118 21.37 21.13 2.58
CA GLU A 118 21.09 22.44 3.16
C GLU A 118 19.83 22.36 4.07
N GLN A 119 18.77 21.71 3.63
CA GLN A 119 17.57 21.47 4.42
C GLN A 119 17.88 20.57 5.64
N VAL A 120 18.60 19.47 5.40
CA VAL A 120 18.97 18.51 6.46
C VAL A 120 19.82 19.17 7.53
N ASN A 121 20.81 19.98 7.16
CA ASN A 121 21.67 20.70 8.10
C ASN A 121 20.87 21.75 8.89
N TYR A 122 20.03 22.53 8.22
CA TYR A 122 19.14 23.46 8.90
C TYR A 122 18.29 22.79 9.96
N ILE A 123 17.67 21.64 9.63
CA ILE A 123 16.84 20.89 10.57
C ILE A 123 17.67 20.38 11.74
N LYS A 124 18.84 19.77 11.49
CA LYS A 124 19.72 19.27 12.55
C LYS A 124 20.17 20.36 13.52
N GLU A 125 20.52 21.54 12.99
CA GLU A 125 20.98 22.65 13.79
C GLU A 125 19.88 23.35 14.62
N ASN A 126 18.65 23.35 14.09
CA ASN A 126 17.56 24.08 14.74
C ASN A 126 16.65 23.17 15.59
N ALA A 127 16.47 21.90 15.25
CA ALA A 127 15.70 20.98 16.07
C ALA A 127 16.28 20.89 17.51
N ALA A 128 17.60 20.86 17.66
CA ALA A 128 18.25 20.86 18.97
C ALA A 128 18.03 22.13 19.80
N LYS A 129 17.72 23.27 19.13
CA LYS A 129 17.44 24.55 19.81
C LYS A 129 15.96 24.67 20.19
N ASP A 130 15.07 24.07 19.39
CA ASP A 130 13.64 24.10 19.60
C ASP A 130 13.16 23.15 20.71
N PHE A 131 13.97 22.09 21.02
CA PHE A 131 13.73 21.16 22.12
C PHE A 131 14.74 21.37 23.24
N ASP A 132 14.38 22.16 24.23
CA ASP A 132 15.19 22.34 25.43
C ASP A 132 15.08 21.12 26.37
N LYS A 133 15.99 21.07 27.39
CA LYS A 133 16.01 19.98 28.34
C LYS A 133 14.68 19.81 29.10
N LYS A 134 14.00 20.92 29.43
CA LYS A 134 12.74 20.92 30.16
C LYS A 134 11.60 20.31 29.28
N SER A 135 11.58 20.63 28.01
CA SER A 135 10.64 20.07 27.04
C SER A 135 10.82 18.55 26.92
N LEU A 136 12.08 18.06 26.86
CA LEU A 136 12.38 16.64 26.81
C LEU A 136 12.03 15.91 28.12
N GLU A 137 12.26 16.52 29.28
CA GLU A 137 11.84 15.99 30.57
C GLU A 137 10.30 15.90 30.66
N THR A 138 9.59 16.91 30.17
CA THR A 138 8.12 16.89 30.08
C THR A 138 7.62 15.77 29.18
N LEU A 139 8.24 15.57 28.00
CA LEU A 139 7.93 14.45 27.09
C LEU A 139 8.09 13.10 27.78
N SER A 140 9.16 12.92 28.57
CA SER A 140 9.42 11.65 29.29
C SER A 140 8.39 11.34 30.37
N GLN A 141 7.67 12.34 30.87
CA GLN A 141 6.63 12.20 31.88
C GLN A 141 5.23 11.98 31.30
N PHE A 142 5.07 12.13 29.97
CA PHE A 142 3.81 11.83 29.32
C PHE A 142 3.54 10.34 29.41
N ALA A 143 2.63 9.94 30.29
CA ALA A 143 2.07 8.60 30.28
C ALA A 143 1.14 8.49 29.05
N VAL A 144 1.50 7.67 28.09
CA VAL A 144 0.59 7.30 26.99
C VAL A 144 -0.53 6.48 27.62
N SER A 145 -1.69 7.10 27.85
CA SER A 145 -2.84 6.45 28.48
C SER A 145 -3.55 5.46 27.55
N ASP A 146 -3.36 5.62 26.24
CA ASP A 146 -4.01 4.80 25.20
C ASP A 146 -2.96 4.12 24.33
N THR A 147 -3.32 2.94 23.80
CA THR A 147 -2.50 2.25 22.80
C THR A 147 -2.39 3.15 21.57
N PRO A 148 -1.16 3.51 21.14
CA PRO A 148 -1.00 4.39 19.98
C PRO A 148 -1.68 3.80 18.75
N LEU A 149 -2.41 4.63 17.97
CA LEU A 149 -2.95 4.20 16.70
C LEU A 149 -1.80 3.84 15.75
N MET A 150 -1.98 2.75 14.99
CA MET A 150 -1.02 2.35 13.97
C MET A 150 -1.06 3.33 12.80
N SER A 151 -0.17 4.30 12.77
CA SER A 151 -0.08 5.26 11.65
C SER A 151 0.38 4.58 10.35
N PRO A 152 0.05 5.12 9.17
CA PRO A 152 0.53 4.58 7.89
C PRO A 152 2.06 4.44 7.80
N ALA A 153 2.80 5.41 8.32
CA ALA A 153 4.26 5.37 8.32
C ALA A 153 4.80 4.26 9.23
N ALA A 154 4.27 4.17 10.46
CA ALA A 154 4.64 3.12 11.41
C ALA A 154 4.28 1.73 10.86
N PHE A 155 3.15 1.59 10.19
CA PHE A 155 2.72 0.34 9.58
C PHE A 155 3.67 -0.10 8.46
N ARG A 156 4.00 0.80 7.52
CA ARG A 156 4.95 0.50 6.43
C ARG A 156 6.33 0.12 6.95
N TYR A 157 6.84 0.86 7.93
CA TYR A 157 8.10 0.54 8.61
C TYR A 157 8.04 -0.86 9.24
N LYS A 158 6.98 -1.13 10.02
CA LYS A 158 6.77 -2.44 10.65
C LYS A 158 6.69 -3.58 9.64
N LEU A 159 5.98 -3.40 8.53
CA LEU A 159 5.92 -4.39 7.44
C LEU A 159 7.32 -4.70 6.91
N THR A 160 8.12 -3.66 6.63
CA THR A 160 9.48 -3.83 6.12
C THR A 160 10.36 -4.60 7.12
N GLU A 161 10.35 -4.23 8.40
CA GLU A 161 11.16 -4.91 9.43
C GLU A 161 10.72 -6.36 9.66
N LEU A 162 9.41 -6.63 9.73
CA LEU A 162 8.90 -7.99 9.89
C LEU A 162 9.21 -8.87 8.68
N ALA A 163 9.10 -8.33 7.47
CA ALA A 163 9.42 -9.06 6.25
C ALA A 163 10.92 -9.36 6.16
N ARG A 164 11.79 -8.42 6.49
CA ARG A 164 13.25 -8.62 6.59
C ARG A 164 13.60 -9.74 7.56
N ALA A 165 13.01 -9.71 8.76
CA ALA A 165 13.24 -10.74 9.77
C ALA A 165 12.75 -12.14 9.34
N ALA A 166 11.80 -12.22 8.43
CA ALA A 166 11.23 -13.46 7.93
C ALA A 166 12.15 -14.22 6.97
N HIS A 167 13.02 -13.54 6.23
CA HIS A 167 13.97 -14.12 5.24
C HIS A 167 13.31 -15.15 4.30
N LYS A 168 12.20 -14.77 3.65
CA LYS A 168 11.37 -15.68 2.86
C LYS A 168 11.62 -15.57 1.36
N LYS A 169 11.49 -16.72 0.65
CA LYS A 169 11.53 -16.81 -0.81
C LYS A 169 10.14 -16.67 -1.38
N ILE A 170 9.90 -15.62 -2.15
CA ILE A 170 8.59 -15.30 -2.71
C ILE A 170 8.60 -15.45 -4.23
N ALA A 171 7.77 -16.36 -4.73
CA ALA A 171 7.59 -16.61 -6.14
C ALA A 171 6.90 -15.44 -6.84
N LEU A 172 7.43 -15.03 -7.97
CA LEU A 172 6.90 -14.02 -8.87
C LEU A 172 6.72 -14.64 -10.26
N PRO A 173 5.57 -15.30 -10.52
CA PRO A 173 5.32 -16.05 -11.77
C PRO A 173 5.36 -15.20 -13.04
N GLU A 174 5.12 -13.89 -12.91
CA GLU A 174 5.14 -12.89 -13.99
C GLU A 174 6.51 -12.20 -14.04
N GLY A 175 7.58 -13.01 -14.14
CA GLY A 175 8.95 -12.58 -13.90
C GLY A 175 9.54 -11.62 -14.95
N ASP A 176 8.95 -11.51 -16.14
CA ASP A 176 9.35 -10.58 -17.19
C ASP A 176 8.41 -9.35 -17.30
N GLU A 177 7.45 -9.20 -16.38
CA GLU A 177 6.60 -8.01 -16.33
C GLU A 177 7.37 -6.82 -15.73
N PRO A 178 7.41 -5.66 -16.39
CA PRO A 178 8.29 -4.54 -15.99
C PRO A 178 8.14 -4.06 -14.55
N ARG A 179 6.92 -3.94 -14.03
CA ARG A 179 6.66 -3.50 -12.64
C ARG A 179 7.11 -4.57 -11.64
N THR A 180 6.94 -5.84 -11.98
CA THR A 180 7.39 -6.98 -11.17
C THR A 180 8.90 -7.00 -11.09
N VAL A 181 9.61 -6.76 -12.21
CA VAL A 181 11.08 -6.65 -12.24
C VAL A 181 11.56 -5.48 -11.40
N CYS A 182 10.95 -4.30 -11.53
CA CYS A 182 11.29 -3.13 -10.71
C CYS A 182 11.04 -3.39 -9.21
N ALA A 183 9.93 -4.04 -8.87
CA ALA A 183 9.62 -4.40 -7.48
C ALA A 183 10.62 -5.43 -6.93
N ALA A 184 10.98 -6.46 -7.70
CA ALA A 184 11.96 -7.45 -7.32
C ALA A 184 13.33 -6.83 -7.02
N ALA A 185 13.80 -5.88 -7.86
CA ALA A 185 15.03 -5.16 -7.63
C ALA A 185 15.02 -4.41 -6.28
N LYS A 186 13.97 -3.65 -6.00
CA LYS A 186 13.82 -2.90 -4.74
C LYS A 186 13.67 -3.80 -3.52
N VAL A 187 12.88 -4.89 -3.63
CA VAL A 187 12.71 -5.89 -2.57
C VAL A 187 14.04 -6.53 -2.19
N ALA A 188 14.85 -6.88 -3.18
CA ALA A 188 16.17 -7.46 -2.99
C ALA A 188 17.15 -6.45 -2.39
N GLU A 189 17.21 -5.22 -2.92
CA GLU A 189 18.05 -4.12 -2.42
C GLU A 189 17.76 -3.82 -0.94
N GLN A 190 16.48 -3.79 -0.57
CA GLN A 190 16.04 -3.51 0.79
C GLN A 190 16.03 -4.75 1.69
N ASN A 191 16.41 -5.92 1.20
CA ASN A 191 16.37 -7.21 1.92
C ASN A 191 14.99 -7.55 2.52
N ILE A 192 13.90 -7.15 1.85
CA ILE A 192 12.53 -7.42 2.31
C ILE A 192 12.19 -8.92 2.19
N ALA A 193 12.61 -9.54 1.10
CA ALA A 193 12.46 -10.96 0.81
C ALA A 193 13.49 -11.37 -0.25
N VAL A 194 13.59 -12.67 -0.55
CA VAL A 194 14.30 -13.18 -1.73
C VAL A 194 13.26 -13.33 -2.86
N PRO A 195 13.20 -12.41 -3.83
CA PRO A 195 12.28 -12.56 -4.95
C PRO A 195 12.78 -13.65 -5.91
N VAL A 196 11.88 -14.53 -6.34
CA VAL A 196 12.16 -15.62 -7.27
C VAL A 196 11.35 -15.38 -8.55
N LEU A 197 12.04 -14.92 -9.59
CA LEU A 197 11.45 -14.56 -10.88
C LEU A 197 11.35 -15.78 -11.81
N PHE A 198 10.14 -16.07 -12.31
CA PHE A 198 9.88 -17.15 -13.24
C PHE A 198 9.96 -16.66 -14.67
N GLY A 199 10.77 -17.31 -15.49
CA GLY A 199 10.91 -17.03 -16.91
C GLY A 199 12.33 -17.19 -17.42
N ASN A 200 12.53 -16.81 -18.68
CA ASN A 200 13.85 -16.78 -19.28
C ASN A 200 14.71 -15.66 -18.68
N LYS A 201 15.82 -16.02 -18.06
CA LYS A 201 16.70 -15.08 -17.35
C LYS A 201 17.19 -13.93 -18.24
N ASP A 202 17.56 -14.21 -19.50
CA ASP A 202 18.09 -13.17 -20.39
C ASP A 202 16.99 -12.14 -20.74
N LYS A 203 15.75 -12.59 -20.92
CA LYS A 203 14.61 -11.69 -21.12
C LYS A 203 14.35 -10.82 -19.88
N ILE A 204 14.38 -11.40 -18.71
CA ILE A 204 14.18 -10.67 -17.44
C ILE A 204 15.27 -9.62 -17.25
N LEU A 205 16.54 -9.97 -17.54
CA LEU A 205 17.66 -9.03 -17.46
C LEU A 205 17.55 -7.92 -18.52
N ALA A 206 17.03 -8.21 -19.71
CA ALA A 206 16.74 -7.19 -20.73
C ALA A 206 15.69 -6.20 -20.24
N VAL A 207 14.59 -6.67 -19.65
CA VAL A 207 13.56 -5.81 -19.04
C VAL A 207 14.14 -4.97 -17.91
N ALA A 208 14.96 -5.56 -17.01
CA ALA A 208 15.62 -4.81 -15.94
C ALA A 208 16.46 -3.65 -16.48
N LYS A 209 17.23 -3.90 -17.56
CA LYS A 209 18.01 -2.88 -18.24
C LYS A 209 17.15 -1.78 -18.86
N GLU A 210 16.03 -2.14 -19.50
CA GLU A 210 15.09 -1.18 -20.07
C GLU A 210 14.45 -0.29 -19.00
N GLN A 211 14.17 -0.87 -17.83
CA GLN A 211 13.60 -0.14 -16.69
C GLN A 211 14.64 0.60 -15.85
N GLY A 212 15.95 0.51 -16.21
CA GLY A 212 17.03 1.19 -15.49
C GLY A 212 17.30 0.65 -14.09
N VAL A 213 16.93 -0.61 -13.81
CA VAL A 213 17.15 -1.26 -12.50
C VAL A 213 18.17 -2.39 -12.61
N THR A 214 18.83 -2.68 -11.48
CA THR A 214 19.78 -3.79 -11.38
C THR A 214 19.22 -4.86 -10.46
N LEU A 215 19.19 -6.11 -10.92
CA LEU A 215 18.81 -7.26 -10.10
C LEU A 215 20.09 -7.73 -9.36
N GLY A 216 20.07 -7.64 -8.04
CA GLY A 216 21.20 -8.03 -7.18
C GLY A 216 21.35 -9.55 -7.03
N ASP A 217 22.39 -9.98 -6.32
CA ASP A 217 22.72 -11.41 -6.14
C ASP A 217 21.68 -12.19 -5.32
N ASN A 218 20.83 -11.50 -4.55
CA ASN A 218 19.74 -12.09 -3.79
C ASN A 218 18.40 -12.20 -4.57
N VAL A 219 18.42 -12.00 -5.88
CA VAL A 219 17.31 -12.32 -6.79
C VAL A 219 17.55 -13.70 -7.41
N GLU A 220 16.62 -14.61 -7.22
CA GLU A 220 16.67 -15.95 -7.81
C GLU A 220 15.83 -16.02 -9.10
N PHE A 221 16.21 -16.94 -10.00
CA PHE A 221 15.54 -17.15 -11.28
C PHE A 221 15.15 -18.63 -11.41
N VAL A 222 13.95 -18.87 -11.88
CA VAL A 222 13.47 -20.22 -12.24
C VAL A 222 13.15 -20.23 -13.72
N ASP A 223 13.85 -21.09 -14.48
CA ASP A 223 13.46 -21.41 -15.85
C ASP A 223 12.35 -22.47 -15.82
N PRO A 224 11.10 -22.12 -16.16
CA PRO A 224 9.97 -23.04 -16.10
C PRO A 224 10.15 -24.27 -16.99
N ASP A 225 10.79 -24.12 -18.14
CA ASP A 225 10.99 -25.22 -19.10
C ASP A 225 12.00 -26.25 -18.59
N ALA A 226 12.99 -25.81 -17.84
CA ALA A 226 13.99 -26.69 -17.26
C ALA A 226 13.49 -27.52 -16.08
N VAL A 227 12.50 -27.01 -15.31
CA VAL A 227 12.11 -27.65 -14.02
C VAL A 227 10.72 -28.30 -14.05
N ARG A 228 9.83 -27.91 -14.96
CA ARG A 228 8.41 -28.30 -15.01
C ARG A 228 8.19 -29.81 -14.88
N GLN A 229 9.00 -30.61 -15.56
CA GLN A 229 8.86 -32.06 -15.57
C GLN A 229 9.01 -32.68 -14.16
N ASN A 230 9.78 -32.05 -13.27
CA ASN A 230 10.06 -32.56 -11.93
C ASN A 230 8.82 -32.54 -11.00
N TYR A 231 7.76 -31.86 -11.40
CA TYR A 231 6.54 -31.68 -10.58
C TYR A 231 5.34 -32.48 -11.11
N VAL A 232 5.45 -33.15 -12.27
CA VAL A 232 4.35 -33.86 -12.91
C VAL A 232 3.83 -34.96 -12.01
N ASP A 233 4.69 -35.89 -11.54
CA ASP A 233 4.29 -37.05 -10.75
C ASP A 233 3.62 -36.62 -9.43
N ARG A 234 4.17 -35.60 -8.77
CA ARG A 234 3.60 -35.08 -7.53
C ARG A 234 2.24 -34.41 -7.75
N LEU A 235 2.04 -33.69 -8.83
CA LEU A 235 0.74 -33.09 -9.17
C LEU A 235 -0.30 -34.17 -9.49
N VAL A 236 0.09 -35.23 -10.22
CA VAL A 236 -0.77 -36.39 -10.47
C VAL A 236 -1.19 -37.05 -9.16
N GLU A 237 -0.25 -37.29 -8.24
CA GLU A 237 -0.52 -37.86 -6.91
C GLU A 237 -1.54 -37.01 -6.13
N LEU A 238 -1.30 -35.71 -6.03
CA LEU A 238 -2.17 -34.76 -5.29
C LEU A 238 -3.59 -34.70 -5.84
N ARG A 239 -3.74 -34.90 -7.14
CA ARG A 239 -5.03 -34.72 -7.83
C ARG A 239 -5.57 -36.05 -8.42
N LYS A 240 -5.02 -37.18 -8.00
CA LYS A 240 -5.44 -38.52 -8.44
C LYS A 240 -6.95 -38.75 -8.33
N ALA A 241 -7.55 -38.33 -7.21
CA ALA A 241 -9.00 -38.42 -6.97
C ALA A 241 -9.85 -37.55 -7.93
N LYS A 242 -9.23 -36.64 -8.68
CA LYS A 242 -9.86 -35.80 -9.71
C LYS A 242 -9.50 -36.24 -11.13
N GLY A 243 -8.89 -37.42 -11.30
CA GLY A 243 -8.56 -37.98 -12.60
C GLY A 243 -7.39 -37.30 -13.31
N MET A 244 -6.46 -36.66 -12.59
CA MET A 244 -5.29 -36.04 -13.18
C MET A 244 -4.38 -37.08 -13.86
N THR A 245 -4.10 -36.89 -15.14
CA THR A 245 -3.11 -37.68 -15.89
C THR A 245 -1.78 -36.95 -16.01
N PRO A 246 -0.66 -37.63 -16.30
CA PRO A 246 0.62 -36.98 -16.51
C PRO A 246 0.59 -35.90 -17.58
N GLU A 247 -0.13 -36.11 -18.68
CA GLU A 247 -0.27 -35.17 -19.78
C GLU A 247 -1.04 -33.92 -19.33
N ALA A 248 -2.15 -34.09 -18.59
CA ALA A 248 -2.94 -33.00 -18.05
C ALA A 248 -2.15 -32.23 -16.98
N ALA A 249 -1.34 -32.91 -16.19
CA ALA A 249 -0.47 -32.28 -15.20
C ALA A 249 0.63 -31.45 -15.89
N LEU A 250 1.27 -31.97 -16.91
CA LEU A 250 2.27 -31.24 -17.69
C LEU A 250 1.66 -30.01 -18.36
N GLU A 251 0.46 -30.11 -18.91
CA GLU A 251 -0.25 -28.97 -19.50
C GLU A 251 -0.58 -27.91 -18.45
N MET A 252 -1.07 -28.31 -17.28
CA MET A 252 -1.35 -27.39 -16.19
C MET A 252 -0.08 -26.67 -15.70
N LEU A 253 1.07 -27.34 -15.68
CA LEU A 253 2.35 -26.80 -15.25
C LEU A 253 3.00 -25.85 -16.29
N LYS A 254 2.43 -25.67 -17.49
CA LYS A 254 2.82 -24.58 -18.41
C LYS A 254 2.45 -23.20 -17.85
N ASP A 255 1.47 -23.14 -16.96
CA ASP A 255 1.14 -21.95 -16.21
C ASP A 255 2.15 -21.79 -15.06
N ASN A 256 2.90 -20.68 -15.07
CA ASN A 256 3.90 -20.38 -14.05
C ASN A 256 3.31 -20.27 -12.63
N VAL A 257 2.03 -19.85 -12.49
CA VAL A 257 1.34 -19.83 -11.19
C VAL A 257 1.16 -21.25 -10.66
N ALA A 258 0.77 -22.19 -11.52
CA ALA A 258 0.63 -23.60 -11.13
C ALA A 258 2.00 -24.21 -10.77
N LEU A 259 3.04 -23.92 -11.55
CA LEU A 259 4.40 -24.39 -11.29
C LEU A 259 4.93 -23.84 -9.96
N ALA A 260 4.84 -22.53 -9.74
CA ALA A 260 5.24 -21.89 -8.49
C ALA A 260 4.46 -22.44 -7.29
N THR A 261 3.15 -22.73 -7.49
CA THR A 261 2.32 -23.37 -6.46
C THR A 261 2.82 -24.76 -6.08
N MET A 262 3.30 -25.55 -7.03
CA MET A 262 3.91 -26.87 -6.74
C MET A 262 5.23 -26.74 -5.98
N MET A 263 6.06 -25.75 -6.31
CA MET A 263 7.29 -25.49 -5.56
C MET A 263 6.99 -25.07 -4.11
N ILE A 264 5.92 -24.30 -3.89
CA ILE A 264 5.45 -23.92 -2.55
C ILE A 264 4.89 -25.15 -1.80
N GLU A 265 4.14 -26.03 -2.48
CA GLU A 265 3.64 -27.28 -1.89
C GLU A 265 4.80 -28.16 -1.39
N ARG A 266 5.91 -28.21 -2.12
CA ARG A 266 7.13 -28.94 -1.76
C ARG A 266 8.04 -28.20 -0.77
N ASN A 267 7.67 -27.02 -0.28
CA ASN A 267 8.46 -26.17 0.60
C ASN A 267 9.80 -25.67 -0.01
N GLU A 268 9.90 -25.59 -1.33
CA GLU A 268 11.05 -25.03 -2.03
C GLU A 268 10.96 -23.49 -2.07
N LEU A 269 9.74 -22.96 -2.03
CA LEU A 269 9.40 -21.56 -1.90
C LEU A 269 8.40 -21.34 -0.76
N ASP A 270 8.38 -20.14 -0.21
CA ASP A 270 7.58 -19.83 0.98
C ASP A 270 6.22 -19.22 0.67
N GLY A 271 6.08 -18.53 -0.45
CA GLY A 271 4.83 -17.86 -0.86
C GLY A 271 4.85 -17.40 -2.30
N LEU A 272 3.71 -16.88 -2.78
CA LEU A 272 3.50 -16.46 -4.16
C LEU A 272 2.78 -15.12 -4.21
N VAL A 273 3.24 -14.25 -5.12
CA VAL A 273 2.56 -13.01 -5.52
C VAL A 273 2.42 -12.98 -7.04
N SER A 274 1.19 -12.84 -7.54
CA SER A 274 0.88 -12.76 -8.97
C SER A 274 -0.38 -11.91 -9.20
N GLY A 275 -0.69 -11.53 -10.43
CA GLY A 275 -1.90 -10.78 -10.80
C GLY A 275 -1.61 -9.46 -11.50
N ALA A 276 -0.34 -9.11 -11.73
CA ALA A 276 0.00 -7.93 -12.50
C ALA A 276 -0.52 -8.02 -13.96
N VAL A 277 -0.57 -9.22 -14.53
CA VAL A 277 -1.17 -9.53 -15.85
C VAL A 277 -2.23 -10.62 -15.78
N HIS A 278 -2.14 -11.57 -14.83
CA HIS A 278 -3.14 -12.61 -14.62
C HIS A 278 -4.45 -12.06 -14.04
N THR A 279 -5.54 -12.78 -14.26
CA THR A 279 -6.80 -12.51 -13.54
C THR A 279 -6.73 -13.13 -12.13
N THR A 280 -7.48 -12.57 -11.19
CA THR A 280 -7.64 -13.14 -9.84
C THR A 280 -7.97 -14.64 -9.86
N ALA A 281 -8.85 -15.06 -10.79
CA ALA A 281 -9.20 -16.48 -10.93
C ALA A 281 -8.00 -17.35 -11.34
N ASN A 282 -7.11 -16.84 -12.20
CA ASN A 282 -5.92 -17.58 -12.63
C ASN A 282 -4.86 -17.63 -11.53
N THR A 283 -4.73 -16.57 -10.74
CA THR A 283 -3.82 -16.54 -9.59
C THR A 283 -4.27 -17.48 -8.46
N ILE A 284 -5.58 -17.60 -8.21
CA ILE A 284 -6.09 -18.29 -7.01
C ILE A 284 -6.46 -19.75 -7.28
N ARG A 285 -6.91 -20.10 -8.49
CA ARG A 285 -7.37 -21.44 -8.82
C ARG A 285 -6.30 -22.53 -8.62
N PRO A 286 -5.05 -22.42 -9.13
CA PRO A 286 -4.02 -23.41 -8.89
C PRO A 286 -3.72 -23.62 -7.39
N PRO A 287 -3.49 -22.57 -6.58
CA PRO A 287 -3.30 -22.73 -5.13
C PRO A 287 -4.46 -23.41 -4.41
N LEU A 288 -5.71 -23.07 -4.71
CA LEU A 288 -6.88 -23.77 -4.12
C LEU A 288 -6.92 -25.24 -4.48
N GLN A 289 -6.45 -25.61 -5.67
CA GLN A 289 -6.45 -26.99 -6.13
C GLN A 289 -5.31 -27.83 -5.56
N ILE A 290 -4.17 -27.22 -5.29
CA ILE A 290 -2.90 -27.87 -4.91
C ILE A 290 -2.64 -27.70 -3.41
N ILE A 291 -2.58 -26.48 -2.91
CA ILE A 291 -2.25 -26.13 -1.51
C ILE A 291 -3.47 -26.30 -0.60
N LYS A 292 -4.66 -25.89 -1.09
CA LYS A 292 -5.95 -25.91 -0.36
C LYS A 292 -5.99 -24.91 0.80
N THR A 293 -7.09 -24.96 1.56
CA THR A 293 -7.29 -24.15 2.76
C THR A 293 -6.45 -24.64 3.94
N ALA A 294 -6.18 -23.75 4.87
CA ALA A 294 -5.57 -24.08 6.16
C ALA A 294 -6.47 -25.03 6.97
N PRO A 295 -5.89 -25.87 7.86
CA PRO A 295 -6.69 -26.68 8.76
C PRO A 295 -7.69 -25.83 9.56
N GLY A 296 -8.97 -26.19 9.53
CA GLY A 296 -10.05 -25.46 10.19
C GLY A 296 -10.65 -24.31 9.40
N ALA A 297 -9.99 -23.80 8.36
CA ALA A 297 -10.55 -22.77 7.50
C ALA A 297 -11.56 -23.37 6.50
N LYS A 298 -12.80 -22.87 6.53
CA LYS A 298 -13.88 -23.32 5.66
C LYS A 298 -13.90 -22.58 4.32
N LEU A 299 -13.31 -21.37 4.29
CA LEU A 299 -13.24 -20.54 3.10
C LEU A 299 -11.91 -19.78 3.02
N VAL A 300 -11.62 -19.23 1.85
CA VAL A 300 -10.58 -18.23 1.63
C VAL A 300 -11.25 -16.87 1.49
N SER A 301 -10.74 -15.88 2.18
CA SER A 301 -11.20 -14.49 2.07
C SER A 301 -10.05 -13.56 1.69
N ALA A 302 -10.36 -12.31 1.39
CA ALA A 302 -9.36 -11.33 1.01
C ALA A 302 -9.59 -9.99 1.68
N ILE A 303 -8.54 -9.42 2.24
CA ILE A 303 -8.58 -8.10 2.87
C ILE A 303 -7.69 -7.10 2.15
N PHE A 304 -7.98 -5.82 2.41
CA PHE A 304 -7.06 -4.71 2.14
C PHE A 304 -6.70 -3.99 3.43
N PHE A 305 -5.43 -3.66 3.60
CA PHE A 305 -5.01 -2.65 4.55
C PHE A 305 -5.18 -1.28 3.91
N MET A 306 -6.05 -0.46 4.46
CA MET A 306 -6.33 0.90 4.00
C MET A 306 -5.53 1.88 4.86
N LEU A 307 -4.53 2.53 4.28
CA LEU A 307 -3.66 3.46 4.98
C LEU A 307 -4.35 4.83 5.06
N MET A 308 -5.23 4.98 6.05
CA MET A 308 -5.96 6.24 6.29
C MET A 308 -4.99 7.31 6.83
N PRO A 309 -5.31 8.62 6.82
CA PRO A 309 -4.36 9.66 7.23
C PRO A 309 -3.72 9.45 8.60
N GLU A 310 -4.47 8.93 9.58
CA GLU A 310 -4.01 8.81 10.97
C GLU A 310 -3.78 7.37 11.43
N GLN A 311 -4.41 6.38 10.76
CA GLN A 311 -4.35 4.98 11.16
C GLN A 311 -4.58 4.03 9.99
N VAL A 312 -4.38 2.74 10.22
CA VAL A 312 -4.60 1.70 9.20
C VAL A 312 -5.89 0.95 9.53
N TYR A 313 -6.76 0.82 8.54
CA TYR A 313 -7.96 0.00 8.59
C TYR A 313 -7.79 -1.30 7.82
N VAL A 314 -8.54 -2.32 8.21
CA VAL A 314 -8.66 -3.59 7.51
C VAL A 314 -10.06 -3.70 6.91
N TYR A 315 -10.17 -3.84 5.59
CA TYR A 315 -11.42 -4.02 4.87
C TYR A 315 -11.53 -5.43 4.32
N GLY A 316 -12.59 -6.17 4.62
CA GLY A 316 -12.85 -7.53 4.18
C GLY A 316 -14.34 -7.86 4.03
N ASP A 317 -14.75 -8.82 3.17
CA ASP A 317 -14.05 -9.32 2.02
C ASP A 317 -14.20 -8.35 0.85
N CYS A 318 -13.14 -8.11 0.13
CA CYS A 318 -13.14 -7.13 -0.96
C CYS A 318 -12.78 -7.73 -2.33
N ALA A 319 -12.51 -9.06 -2.44
CA ALA A 319 -12.00 -9.64 -3.67
C ALA A 319 -12.54 -11.02 -4.05
N LEU A 320 -13.12 -11.81 -3.14
CA LEU A 320 -13.40 -13.23 -3.38
C LEU A 320 -14.87 -13.64 -3.22
N ASN A 321 -15.47 -13.39 -2.05
CA ASN A 321 -16.77 -13.97 -1.69
C ASN A 321 -17.92 -13.08 -2.15
N ILE A 322 -18.64 -13.51 -3.20
CA ILE A 322 -19.64 -12.67 -3.88
C ILE A 322 -20.82 -12.34 -2.94
N ASN A 323 -21.49 -13.35 -2.42
CA ASN A 323 -22.63 -13.23 -1.51
C ASN A 323 -22.45 -14.22 -0.35
N PRO A 324 -21.58 -13.91 0.63
CA PRO A 324 -21.35 -14.79 1.76
C PRO A 324 -22.58 -14.87 2.66
N ASP A 325 -22.86 -16.07 3.20
CA ASP A 325 -23.86 -16.26 4.24
C ASP A 325 -23.33 -15.82 5.63
N ALA A 326 -24.18 -15.91 6.67
CA ALA A 326 -23.81 -15.46 8.00
C ALA A 326 -22.62 -16.26 8.59
N GLU A 327 -22.55 -17.57 8.30
CA GLU A 327 -21.46 -18.42 8.73
C GLU A 327 -20.14 -18.01 8.07
N GLN A 328 -20.17 -17.77 6.76
CA GLN A 328 -19.04 -17.30 5.98
C GLN A 328 -18.58 -15.90 6.41
N LEU A 329 -19.52 -14.97 6.63
CA LEU A 329 -19.21 -13.62 7.14
C LEU A 329 -18.58 -13.67 8.53
N SER A 330 -19.04 -14.56 9.40
CA SER A 330 -18.42 -14.73 10.72
C SER A 330 -16.98 -15.23 10.60
N GLU A 331 -16.70 -16.13 9.66
CA GLU A 331 -15.34 -16.61 9.43
C GLU A 331 -14.44 -15.52 8.81
N ILE A 332 -14.95 -14.75 7.84
CA ILE A 332 -14.23 -13.59 7.28
C ILE A 332 -13.88 -12.60 8.39
N ALA A 333 -14.81 -12.31 9.30
CA ALA A 333 -14.59 -11.42 10.43
C ALA A 333 -13.48 -11.92 11.37
N ILE A 334 -13.52 -13.21 11.72
CA ILE A 334 -12.52 -13.85 12.58
C ILE A 334 -11.14 -13.84 11.92
N GLN A 335 -11.04 -14.27 10.66
CA GLN A 335 -9.80 -14.24 9.89
C GLN A 335 -9.22 -12.82 9.81
N SER A 336 -10.08 -11.81 9.56
CA SER A 336 -9.67 -10.41 9.46
C SER A 336 -9.21 -9.82 10.80
N ALA A 337 -9.84 -10.21 11.90
CA ALA A 337 -9.41 -9.83 13.25
C ALA A 337 -8.06 -10.44 13.61
N ASP A 338 -7.86 -11.74 13.35
CA ASP A 338 -6.60 -12.42 13.60
C ASP A 338 -5.48 -11.84 12.74
N THR A 339 -5.76 -11.52 11.48
CA THR A 339 -4.83 -10.82 10.60
C THR A 339 -4.49 -9.43 11.13
N ALA A 340 -5.47 -8.61 11.47
CA ALA A 340 -5.23 -7.28 12.04
C ALA A 340 -4.28 -7.36 13.25
N LYS A 341 -4.55 -8.29 14.17
CA LYS A 341 -3.71 -8.53 15.36
C LYS A 341 -2.28 -8.96 14.98
N ALA A 342 -2.12 -9.86 14.03
CA ALA A 342 -0.82 -10.34 13.57
C ALA A 342 0.03 -9.22 12.97
N PHE A 343 -0.60 -8.24 12.33
CA PHE A 343 0.05 -7.05 11.78
C PHE A 343 0.12 -5.87 12.76
N GLY A 344 -0.30 -6.07 14.02
CA GLY A 344 -0.18 -5.11 15.12
C GLY A 344 -1.25 -4.03 15.15
N ILE A 345 -2.39 -4.30 14.53
CA ILE A 345 -3.60 -3.48 14.60
C ILE A 345 -4.50 -4.11 15.67
N ASP A 346 -4.94 -3.34 16.66
CA ASP A 346 -5.91 -3.79 17.67
C ASP A 346 -7.28 -4.01 16.99
N PRO A 347 -7.78 -5.27 16.90
CA PRO A 347 -8.96 -5.55 16.11
C PRO A 347 -10.26 -5.12 16.82
N LYS A 348 -10.92 -4.12 16.28
CA LYS A 348 -12.28 -3.72 16.61
C LYS A 348 -13.13 -3.90 15.38
N VAL A 349 -13.92 -4.99 15.35
CA VAL A 349 -14.59 -5.48 14.14
C VAL A 349 -15.99 -4.87 14.02
N ALA A 350 -16.20 -4.07 12.99
CA ALA A 350 -17.51 -3.55 12.61
C ALA A 350 -18.12 -4.40 11.50
N MET A 351 -19.31 -4.98 11.74
CA MET A 351 -20.11 -5.65 10.73
C MET A 351 -20.99 -4.61 10.02
N VAL A 352 -20.52 -4.18 8.83
CA VAL A 352 -20.99 -2.94 8.18
C VAL A 352 -22.22 -3.18 7.30
N THR A 353 -23.24 -2.32 7.41
CA THR A 353 -24.39 -2.25 6.53
C THR A 353 -24.98 -0.84 6.52
N TYR A 354 -26.09 -0.63 5.81
CA TYR A 354 -26.81 0.64 5.78
C TYR A 354 -27.59 0.98 7.06
N SER A 355 -27.57 0.11 8.08
CA SER A 355 -28.29 0.29 9.35
C SER A 355 -27.34 0.23 10.53
N THR A 356 -27.64 1.01 11.58
CA THR A 356 -26.98 0.92 12.89
C THR A 356 -27.95 0.33 13.89
N MET A 357 -27.57 -0.81 14.49
CA MET A 357 -28.36 -1.57 15.47
C MET A 357 -29.78 -1.90 14.94
N ASN A 358 -30.78 -1.25 15.46
CA ASN A 358 -32.18 -1.48 15.12
C ASN A 358 -32.80 -0.34 14.27
N SER A 359 -31.99 0.54 13.69
CA SER A 359 -32.48 1.70 12.93
C SER A 359 -33.10 1.35 11.58
N GLY A 360 -32.77 0.19 11.02
CA GLY A 360 -33.31 -0.30 9.75
C GLY A 360 -33.68 -1.78 9.82
N LYS A 361 -34.32 -2.25 8.76
CA LYS A 361 -34.73 -3.66 8.56
C LYS A 361 -34.40 -4.09 7.14
N GLY A 362 -34.13 -5.37 6.94
CA GLY A 362 -33.90 -5.96 5.62
C GLY A 362 -32.94 -7.13 5.69
N ALA A 363 -32.84 -7.86 4.59
CA ALA A 363 -32.03 -9.09 4.51
C ALA A 363 -30.56 -8.88 4.89
N ASP A 364 -29.93 -7.80 4.43
CA ASP A 364 -28.54 -7.49 4.77
C ASP A 364 -28.35 -7.14 6.25
N VAL A 365 -29.35 -6.47 6.86
CA VAL A 365 -29.32 -6.14 8.28
C VAL A 365 -29.41 -7.41 9.12
N ASP A 366 -30.33 -8.31 8.77
CA ASP A 366 -30.55 -9.59 9.47
C ASP A 366 -29.31 -10.50 9.28
N LEU A 367 -28.73 -10.52 8.08
CA LEU A 367 -27.51 -11.25 7.75
C LEU A 367 -26.33 -10.79 8.62
N MET A 368 -26.06 -9.47 8.67
CA MET A 368 -24.96 -8.93 9.45
C MET A 368 -25.17 -9.08 10.96
N LYS A 369 -26.41 -9.02 11.42
CA LYS A 369 -26.77 -9.31 12.82
C LYS A 369 -26.47 -10.77 13.19
N ALA A 370 -26.92 -11.71 12.35
CA ALA A 370 -26.64 -13.13 12.55
C ALA A 370 -25.12 -13.44 12.54
N ALA A 371 -24.39 -12.86 11.59
CA ALA A 371 -22.94 -13.00 11.52
C ALA A 371 -22.22 -12.44 12.76
N THR A 372 -22.66 -11.27 13.26
CA THR A 372 -22.13 -10.67 14.49
C THR A 372 -22.29 -11.62 15.69
N GLU A 373 -23.47 -12.19 15.83
CA GLU A 373 -23.75 -13.11 16.93
C GLU A 373 -22.91 -14.40 16.84
N LEU A 374 -22.72 -14.93 15.61
CA LEU A 374 -21.84 -16.07 15.38
C LEU A 374 -20.37 -15.79 15.75
N VAL A 375 -19.86 -14.59 15.46
CA VAL A 375 -18.50 -14.20 15.90
C VAL A 375 -18.41 -14.18 17.42
N ARG A 376 -19.37 -13.56 18.11
CA ARG A 376 -19.40 -13.52 19.59
C ARG A 376 -19.41 -14.90 20.22
N GLN A 377 -20.14 -15.83 19.61
CA GLN A 377 -20.21 -17.23 20.12
C GLN A 377 -18.90 -18.00 19.87
N LYS A 378 -18.30 -17.85 18.68
CA LYS A 378 -17.09 -18.59 18.30
C LYS A 378 -15.81 -18.00 18.90
N ARG A 379 -15.74 -16.70 19.02
CA ARG A 379 -14.55 -15.93 19.42
C ARG A 379 -14.94 -14.77 20.36
N PRO A 380 -15.31 -15.08 21.61
CA PRO A 380 -15.71 -14.06 22.61
C PRO A 380 -14.60 -13.10 22.98
N ASP A 381 -13.34 -13.41 22.62
CA ASP A 381 -12.16 -12.58 22.78
C ASP A 381 -12.07 -11.43 21.75
N ILE A 382 -12.83 -11.49 20.65
CA ILE A 382 -12.83 -10.46 19.62
C ILE A 382 -13.87 -9.40 19.94
N ALA A 383 -13.45 -8.14 19.99
CA ALA A 383 -14.37 -7.01 20.04
C ALA A 383 -15.09 -6.87 18.70
N VAL A 384 -16.34 -7.32 18.62
CA VAL A 384 -17.17 -7.25 17.41
C VAL A 384 -18.52 -6.62 17.72
N ASP A 385 -19.02 -5.78 16.80
CA ASP A 385 -20.36 -5.24 16.88
C ASP A 385 -20.96 -4.98 15.49
N GLY A 386 -22.28 -5.02 15.44
CA GLY A 386 -23.05 -4.82 14.23
C GLY A 386 -24.51 -5.25 14.35
N PRO A 387 -25.33 -4.85 13.38
CA PRO A 387 -24.99 -4.06 12.18
C PRO A 387 -24.63 -2.61 12.53
N LEU A 388 -23.65 -2.05 11.82
CA LEU A 388 -23.21 -0.67 11.96
C LEU A 388 -23.15 0.01 10.60
N GLN A 389 -23.60 1.26 10.52
CA GLN A 389 -23.29 2.12 9.38
C GLN A 389 -21.82 2.52 9.44
N TYR A 390 -21.20 2.77 8.28
CA TYR A 390 -19.80 3.10 8.19
C TYR A 390 -19.43 4.35 9.01
N ASP A 391 -20.25 5.41 8.94
CA ASP A 391 -20.09 6.64 9.74
C ASP A 391 -20.15 6.37 11.25
N ALA A 392 -21.07 5.52 11.69
CA ALA A 392 -21.19 5.12 13.10
C ALA A 392 -19.98 4.25 13.54
N ALA A 393 -19.39 3.47 12.64
CA ALA A 393 -18.21 2.66 12.94
C ALA A 393 -16.93 3.51 13.13
N VAL A 394 -16.78 4.63 12.38
CA VAL A 394 -15.54 5.42 12.37
C VAL A 394 -15.62 6.72 13.16
N MET A 395 -16.81 7.35 13.29
CA MET A 395 -16.94 8.69 13.88
C MET A 395 -17.44 8.62 15.33
N PRO A 396 -16.63 9.04 16.34
CA PRO A 396 -17.02 8.96 17.76
C PRO A 396 -18.31 9.72 18.09
N ASN A 397 -18.55 10.88 17.47
CA ASN A 397 -19.76 11.67 17.69
C ASN A 397 -21.01 10.99 17.14
N VAL A 398 -20.93 10.29 16.00
CA VAL A 398 -22.03 9.52 15.43
C VAL A 398 -22.29 8.26 16.27
N ALA A 399 -21.23 7.59 16.69
CA ALA A 399 -21.29 6.43 17.57
C ALA A 399 -22.00 6.76 18.90
N ALA A 400 -21.66 7.88 19.53
CA ALA A 400 -22.27 8.32 20.78
C ALA A 400 -23.80 8.52 20.64
N GLN A 401 -24.28 8.87 19.45
CA GLN A 401 -25.73 9.06 19.20
C GLN A 401 -26.45 7.75 18.83
N LYS A 402 -25.81 6.94 17.93
CA LYS A 402 -26.48 5.78 17.32
C LYS A 402 -26.20 4.46 18.04
N ALA A 403 -25.06 4.32 18.70
CA ALA A 403 -24.59 3.09 19.35
C ALA A 403 -23.73 3.37 20.61
N PRO A 404 -24.27 4.12 21.63
CA PRO A 404 -23.46 4.60 22.76
C PRO A 404 -22.84 3.49 23.62
N ASN A 405 -23.42 2.29 23.61
CA ASN A 405 -22.95 1.14 24.38
C ASN A 405 -22.10 0.16 23.57
N SER A 406 -21.79 0.49 22.31
CA SER A 406 -20.99 -0.39 21.45
C SER A 406 -19.51 -0.36 21.85
N PRO A 407 -18.86 -1.54 21.99
CA PRO A 407 -17.41 -1.61 22.23
C PRO A 407 -16.58 -1.26 20.97
N VAL A 408 -17.21 -1.11 19.80
CA VAL A 408 -16.59 -0.97 18.49
C VAL A 408 -16.92 0.36 17.81
N ALA A 409 -18.16 0.82 17.91
CA ALA A 409 -18.61 2.04 17.22
C ALA A 409 -17.71 3.25 17.58
N GLY A 410 -17.40 4.06 16.57
CA GLY A 410 -16.56 5.24 16.68
C GLY A 410 -15.05 4.97 16.77
N LYS A 411 -14.64 3.70 16.81
CA LYS A 411 -13.22 3.29 16.95
C LYS A 411 -12.90 1.98 16.24
N ALA A 412 -13.73 1.60 15.26
CA ALA A 412 -13.51 0.40 14.46
C ALA A 412 -12.19 0.46 13.68
N THR A 413 -11.53 -0.69 13.58
CA THR A 413 -10.28 -0.87 12.82
C THR A 413 -10.40 -1.95 11.76
N VAL A 414 -11.40 -2.84 11.88
CA VAL A 414 -11.71 -3.91 10.94
C VAL A 414 -13.16 -3.75 10.48
N PHE A 415 -13.38 -3.74 9.17
CA PHE A 415 -14.67 -3.48 8.55
C PHE A 415 -15.06 -4.65 7.66
N ILE A 416 -16.13 -5.35 7.98
CA ILE A 416 -16.64 -6.49 7.22
C ILE A 416 -17.89 -6.07 6.46
N PHE A 417 -17.86 -6.29 5.14
CA PHE A 417 -18.93 -5.89 4.22
C PHE A 417 -19.85 -7.08 3.89
N PRO A 418 -21.16 -6.85 3.66
CA PRO A 418 -22.15 -7.93 3.48
C PRO A 418 -21.98 -8.69 2.17
N SER A 419 -21.30 -8.10 1.19
CA SER A 419 -21.10 -8.69 -0.13
C SER A 419 -19.85 -8.16 -0.81
N LEU A 420 -19.35 -8.90 -1.80
CA LEU A 420 -18.23 -8.46 -2.64
C LEU A 420 -18.54 -7.14 -3.36
N SER A 421 -19.78 -6.95 -3.83
CA SER A 421 -20.20 -5.71 -4.47
C SER A 421 -19.97 -4.51 -3.56
N THR A 422 -20.34 -4.63 -2.29
CA THR A 422 -20.12 -3.56 -1.31
C THR A 422 -18.63 -3.39 -1.00
N GLY A 423 -17.94 -4.46 -0.62
CA GLY A 423 -16.54 -4.40 -0.22
C GLY A 423 -15.62 -3.89 -1.33
N ASN A 424 -15.77 -4.43 -2.55
CA ASN A 424 -14.97 -4.02 -3.70
C ASN A 424 -15.22 -2.57 -4.12
N THR A 425 -16.48 -2.12 -4.09
CA THR A 425 -16.82 -0.74 -4.42
C THR A 425 -16.30 0.23 -3.37
N VAL A 426 -16.49 -0.08 -2.09
CA VAL A 426 -16.10 0.81 -0.98
C VAL A 426 -14.60 0.99 -0.91
N TYR A 427 -13.79 -0.09 -0.96
CA TYR A 427 -12.34 0.10 -0.86
C TYR A 427 -11.79 0.92 -2.02
N LYS A 428 -12.29 0.71 -3.25
CA LYS A 428 -11.88 1.50 -4.42
C LYS A 428 -12.32 2.95 -4.33
N ALA A 429 -13.56 3.19 -3.89
CA ALA A 429 -14.07 4.54 -3.71
C ALA A 429 -13.23 5.32 -2.69
N VAL A 430 -12.96 4.71 -1.53
CA VAL A 430 -12.13 5.32 -0.48
C VAL A 430 -10.70 5.53 -0.98
N GLN A 431 -10.07 4.50 -1.56
CA GLN A 431 -8.71 4.59 -2.10
C GLN A 431 -8.57 5.74 -3.09
N ARG A 432 -9.47 5.80 -4.09
CA ARG A 432 -9.34 6.75 -5.20
C ARG A 432 -9.78 8.16 -4.84
N SER A 433 -10.87 8.30 -4.06
CA SER A 433 -11.40 9.62 -3.69
C SER A 433 -10.55 10.33 -2.64
N ALA A 434 -9.92 9.59 -1.74
CA ALA A 434 -9.06 10.17 -0.72
C ALA A 434 -7.55 10.08 -1.06
N GLY A 435 -7.17 9.57 -2.24
CA GLY A 435 -5.77 9.45 -2.67
C GLY A 435 -4.94 8.55 -1.76
N LEU A 436 -5.54 7.50 -1.19
CA LEU A 436 -4.90 6.65 -0.19
C LEU A 436 -4.11 5.49 -0.82
N VAL A 437 -3.08 5.06 -0.12
CA VAL A 437 -2.41 3.78 -0.39
C VAL A 437 -3.25 2.66 0.23
N SER A 438 -3.50 1.60 -0.54
CA SER A 438 -4.09 0.36 -0.04
C SER A 438 -3.17 -0.82 -0.35
N ILE A 439 -2.93 -1.69 0.62
CA ILE A 439 -2.07 -2.88 0.48
C ILE A 439 -2.97 -4.11 0.44
N GLY A 440 -2.89 -4.86 -0.65
CA GLY A 440 -3.73 -6.03 -0.89
C GLY A 440 -4.09 -6.23 -2.37
N PRO A 441 -4.96 -7.24 -2.69
CA PRO A 441 -5.66 -8.08 -1.73
C PRO A 441 -4.76 -9.11 -1.08
N MET A 442 -4.76 -9.17 0.25
CA MET A 442 -4.11 -10.21 1.01
C MET A 442 -5.09 -11.36 1.27
N LEU A 443 -4.74 -12.56 0.84
CA LEU A 443 -5.58 -13.75 1.04
C LEU A 443 -5.42 -14.32 2.43
N GLN A 444 -6.54 -14.77 2.98
CA GLN A 444 -6.66 -15.38 4.30
C GLN A 444 -7.23 -16.79 4.17
N GLY A 445 -6.91 -17.69 5.09
CA GLY A 445 -7.44 -19.05 5.11
C GLY A 445 -6.77 -20.03 4.17
N MET A 446 -5.69 -19.67 3.45
CA MET A 446 -4.87 -20.57 2.68
C MET A 446 -3.86 -21.31 3.56
N LYS A 447 -3.57 -22.59 3.24
CA LYS A 447 -2.55 -23.39 3.96
C LYS A 447 -1.13 -22.82 3.79
N LYS A 448 -0.84 -22.16 2.68
CA LYS A 448 0.41 -21.47 2.37
C LYS A 448 0.11 -20.09 1.77
N PRO A 449 0.97 -19.10 1.96
CA PRO A 449 0.71 -17.73 1.51
C PRO A 449 0.67 -17.63 -0.01
N VAL A 450 -0.42 -17.13 -0.49
CA VAL A 450 -0.61 -16.76 -1.90
C VAL A 450 -1.37 -15.45 -1.92
N ASN A 451 -0.86 -14.45 -2.61
CA ASN A 451 -1.54 -13.16 -2.70
C ASN A 451 -1.68 -12.73 -4.16
N ASP A 452 -2.79 -12.03 -4.41
CA ASP A 452 -3.15 -11.52 -5.72
C ASP A 452 -2.76 -10.05 -5.84
N LEU A 453 -2.65 -9.56 -7.06
CA LEU A 453 -2.43 -8.16 -7.39
C LEU A 453 -3.59 -7.65 -8.24
N SER A 454 -3.84 -6.35 -8.16
CA SER A 454 -4.63 -5.68 -9.19
C SER A 454 -3.80 -5.55 -10.47
N ARG A 455 -4.40 -5.73 -11.66
CA ARG A 455 -3.74 -5.43 -12.94
C ARG A 455 -3.27 -3.97 -13.07
N GLY A 456 -3.86 -3.07 -12.28
CA GLY A 456 -3.42 -1.68 -12.14
C GLY A 456 -2.50 -1.41 -10.97
N ALA A 457 -1.88 -2.44 -10.37
CA ALA A 457 -0.93 -2.29 -9.27
C ALA A 457 0.30 -1.48 -9.71
N LEU A 458 0.74 -0.60 -8.83
CA LEU A 458 2.00 0.13 -8.96
C LEU A 458 3.16 -0.72 -8.40
N VAL A 459 4.40 -0.31 -8.68
CA VAL A 459 5.60 -0.99 -8.16
C VAL A 459 5.56 -1.11 -6.63
N ASP A 460 5.16 -0.05 -5.93
CA ASP A 460 5.07 -0.05 -4.47
C ASP A 460 3.99 -1.01 -3.94
N ASP A 461 2.86 -1.15 -4.65
CA ASP A 461 1.82 -2.14 -4.29
C ASP A 461 2.38 -3.57 -4.35
N ILE A 462 3.20 -3.87 -5.36
CA ILE A 462 3.87 -5.18 -5.51
C ILE A 462 4.86 -5.40 -4.37
N ILE A 463 5.71 -4.41 -4.04
CA ILE A 463 6.68 -4.48 -2.95
C ILE A 463 5.97 -4.80 -1.62
N TYR A 464 4.91 -4.07 -1.29
CA TYR A 464 4.18 -4.31 -0.04
C TYR A 464 3.44 -5.64 -0.04
N THR A 465 2.93 -6.10 -1.19
CA THR A 465 2.29 -7.43 -1.29
C THR A 465 3.32 -8.54 -1.08
N ILE A 466 4.55 -8.40 -1.60
CA ILE A 466 5.66 -9.32 -1.32
C ILE A 466 5.99 -9.31 0.18
N ALA A 467 6.10 -8.13 0.80
CA ALA A 467 6.36 -8.01 2.24
C ALA A 467 5.30 -8.71 3.09
N VAL A 468 4.01 -8.46 2.81
CA VAL A 468 2.88 -9.12 3.49
C VAL A 468 2.94 -10.64 3.30
N THR A 469 3.25 -11.12 2.11
CA THR A 469 3.38 -12.56 1.81
C THR A 469 4.51 -13.20 2.61
N ALA A 470 5.66 -12.53 2.72
CA ALA A 470 6.79 -12.98 3.52
C ALA A 470 6.43 -13.08 5.02
N ILE A 471 5.71 -12.08 5.54
CA ILE A 471 5.23 -12.07 6.94
C ILE A 471 4.25 -13.23 7.19
N GLN A 472 3.28 -13.44 6.28
CA GLN A 472 2.36 -14.58 6.38
C GLN A 472 3.12 -15.91 6.39
N ALA A 473 4.14 -16.07 5.54
CA ALA A 473 4.95 -17.26 5.48
C ALA A 473 5.71 -17.53 6.79
N ALA A 474 6.14 -16.50 7.50
CA ALA A 474 6.78 -16.65 8.82
C ALA A 474 5.81 -17.05 9.93
N GLN A 475 4.51 -16.77 9.78
CA GLN A 475 3.47 -17.10 10.77
C GLN A 475 2.96 -18.55 10.64
N ILE A 476 3.19 -19.19 9.50
CA ILE A 476 2.81 -20.60 9.28
C ILE A 476 3.87 -21.51 9.93
N LYS A 477 3.42 -22.29 10.92
CA LYS A 477 4.26 -23.27 11.63
C LYS A 477 4.35 -24.58 10.88
#